data_88a2ef624ff453593fa08d2128e5afb7
#
_entry.id   88a2ef624ff453593fa08d2128e5afb7
#
_cell.length_a   1.000
_cell.length_b   1.000
_cell.length_c   1.000
_cell.angle_alpha   90.00
_cell.angle_beta   90.00
_cell.angle_gamma   90.00
#
_symmetry.space_group_name_H-M   'P 1'
#
loop_
_entity.id
_entity.type
_entity.pdbx_description
1 polymer ?
#
loop_
_entity_poly.entity_id
_entity_poly.type
_entity_poly.pdbx_seq_one_letter_code
_entity_poly.pdbx_strand_id
1 'polypeptide(L)'
;MFEIETIKGHDRMSTQDLLLAIEEAVRNGETEFKIHASGQHDIGGPLWNAEGKKLFFHVSNAGQRVGSMCLPNTEIVVEESTSADVGWLNAGGIITVHGDAGDTAGHCSAGGKIYIGGRAGTRSGSLMKHDPLYEEPELWILKNTGSFSFEFMGGGRAVVCGYDCDEFTSVLGERACVGMVGGVVYVRGPISSYPADICYLDLEQEDIDFLAGGMDEFLAKIQKPELKAELSDWSQWKKLRPLTFEEKQAQPKKRESLKEFRTQEWVKGGIFSDVAMDDFAVHNTISHGLYRLRVPSWDTAKFNAPCEFSCPTGIPTQRRMNLLRQGKVQEAIELELEYTPFPGSVCGSVCPNPCMDGCTRGGIDEPIQIGNLGWLSAYQQVAPPEKETGDRKSVV
;
A
#
# COMPACT_ATOMS: atom_id res chain seq x y z
N MET A 1 -15.51 -22.92 2.03
CA MET A 1 -14.36 -21.97 2.00
C MET A 1 -13.17 -22.72 1.43
N PHE A 2 -12.65 -22.27 0.32
CA PHE A 2 -11.51 -22.85 -0.38
C PHE A 2 -10.22 -22.19 0.11
N GLU A 3 -9.31 -22.96 0.70
CA GLU A 3 -8.09 -22.44 1.31
C GLU A 3 -6.89 -22.65 0.38
N ILE A 4 -6.08 -21.58 0.21
CA ILE A 4 -4.88 -21.61 -0.63
C ILE A 4 -3.69 -21.16 0.21
N GLU A 5 -2.73 -22.07 0.40
CA GLU A 5 -1.41 -21.78 0.95
C GLU A 5 -0.43 -21.55 -0.20
N THR A 6 0.18 -20.36 -0.25
CA THR A 6 1.08 -19.98 -1.34
C THR A 6 2.54 -20.40 -1.10
N ILE A 7 2.85 -20.90 0.09
CA ILE A 7 4.16 -21.49 0.42
C ILE A 7 3.98 -22.95 0.76
N LYS A 8 4.78 -23.83 0.12
CA LYS A 8 4.85 -25.26 0.43
C LYS A 8 6.32 -25.64 0.64
N GLY A 9 6.72 -25.77 1.88
CA GLY A 9 8.14 -26.02 2.21
C GLY A 9 9.01 -24.83 1.81
N HIS A 10 9.88 -25.04 0.84
CA HIS A 10 10.75 -23.98 0.27
C HIS A 10 10.19 -23.37 -1.02
N ASP A 11 9.09 -23.89 -1.55
CA ASP A 11 8.52 -23.41 -2.80
C ASP A 11 7.46 -22.35 -2.54
N ARG A 12 7.59 -21.21 -3.23
CA ARG A 12 6.63 -20.12 -3.23
C ARG A 12 5.85 -20.16 -4.55
N MET A 13 4.53 -20.21 -4.46
CA MET A 13 3.64 -20.09 -5.63
C MET A 13 3.84 -18.73 -6.32
N SER A 14 3.94 -18.72 -7.64
CA SER A 14 3.96 -17.47 -8.40
C SER A 14 2.59 -16.77 -8.34
N THR A 15 2.56 -15.45 -8.63
CA THR A 15 1.29 -14.74 -8.77
C THR A 15 0.40 -15.38 -9.83
N GLN A 16 0.98 -15.75 -10.97
CA GLN A 16 0.22 -16.36 -12.09
C GLN A 16 -0.42 -17.68 -11.68
N ASP A 17 0.34 -18.55 -11.00
CA ASP A 17 -0.19 -19.85 -10.55
C ASP A 17 -1.32 -19.65 -9.52
N LEU A 18 -1.20 -18.66 -8.62
CA LEU A 18 -2.27 -18.32 -7.68
C LEU A 18 -3.54 -17.88 -8.41
N LEU A 19 -3.41 -16.95 -9.36
CA LEU A 19 -4.55 -16.43 -10.11
C LEU A 19 -5.23 -17.55 -10.93
N LEU A 20 -4.47 -18.42 -11.56
CA LEU A 20 -5.01 -19.59 -12.26
C LEU A 20 -5.74 -20.56 -11.32
N ALA A 21 -5.18 -20.79 -10.11
CA ALA A 21 -5.83 -21.64 -9.11
C ALA A 21 -7.16 -21.05 -8.62
N ILE A 22 -7.22 -19.72 -8.43
CA ILE A 22 -8.46 -19.02 -8.08
C ILE A 22 -9.49 -19.14 -9.21
N GLU A 23 -9.10 -18.89 -10.47
CA GLU A 23 -9.99 -19.01 -11.62
C GLU A 23 -10.55 -20.42 -11.80
N GLU A 24 -9.71 -21.42 -11.60
CA GLU A 24 -10.13 -22.81 -11.66
C GLU A 24 -11.13 -23.16 -10.56
N ALA A 25 -10.87 -22.73 -9.32
CA ALA A 25 -11.77 -22.94 -8.21
C ALA A 25 -13.13 -22.23 -8.42
N VAL A 26 -13.13 -20.99 -8.93
CA VAL A 26 -14.37 -20.28 -9.30
C VAL A 26 -15.15 -21.02 -10.37
N ARG A 27 -14.49 -21.55 -11.40
CA ARG A 27 -15.11 -22.38 -12.44
C ARG A 27 -15.71 -23.67 -11.87
N ASN A 28 -15.10 -24.22 -10.84
CA ASN A 28 -15.59 -25.41 -10.13
C ASN A 28 -16.69 -25.09 -9.10
N GLY A 29 -17.11 -23.84 -9.00
CA GLY A 29 -18.23 -23.38 -8.18
C GLY A 29 -17.88 -22.89 -6.79
N GLU A 30 -16.59 -22.76 -6.46
CA GLU A 30 -16.15 -22.16 -5.20
C GLU A 30 -16.44 -20.66 -5.19
N THR A 31 -16.92 -20.16 -4.05
CA THR A 31 -17.32 -18.75 -3.88
C THR A 31 -16.68 -18.08 -2.68
N GLU A 32 -16.11 -18.84 -1.77
CA GLU A 32 -15.45 -18.33 -0.56
C GLU A 32 -14.00 -18.81 -0.53
N PHE A 33 -13.09 -17.88 -0.43
CA PHE A 33 -11.65 -18.11 -0.49
C PHE A 33 -10.96 -17.61 0.77
N LYS A 34 -10.02 -18.42 1.29
CA LYS A 34 -9.06 -18.00 2.30
C LYS A 34 -7.66 -18.17 1.72
N ILE A 35 -6.97 -17.07 1.52
CA ILE A 35 -5.68 -17.05 0.82
C ILE A 35 -4.58 -16.57 1.76
N HIS A 36 -3.66 -17.45 2.09
CA HIS A 36 -2.43 -17.12 2.80
C HIS A 36 -1.36 -16.79 1.76
N ALA A 37 -1.37 -15.52 1.35
CA ALA A 37 -0.44 -15.04 0.35
C ALA A 37 0.97 -14.83 0.92
N SER A 38 1.93 -14.70 0.04
CA SER A 38 3.33 -14.39 0.33
C SER A 38 3.81 -13.32 -0.65
N GLY A 39 3.06 -12.21 -0.72
CA GLY A 39 3.35 -11.10 -1.62
C GLY A 39 2.83 -11.29 -3.05
N GLN A 40 1.94 -12.24 -3.31
CA GLN A 40 1.31 -12.34 -4.64
C GLN A 40 0.41 -11.13 -4.89
N HIS A 41 0.35 -10.70 -6.14
CA HIS A 41 -0.34 -9.50 -6.60
C HIS A 41 -1.73 -9.81 -7.18
N ASP A 42 -2.53 -8.77 -7.42
CA ASP A 42 -3.80 -8.81 -8.17
C ASP A 42 -4.87 -9.76 -7.60
N ILE A 43 -4.78 -10.14 -6.33
CA ILE A 43 -5.72 -11.08 -5.71
C ILE A 43 -7.12 -10.45 -5.69
N GLY A 44 -8.13 -11.22 -6.15
CA GLY A 44 -9.52 -10.76 -6.24
C GLY A 44 -9.78 -9.77 -7.38
N GLY A 45 -8.88 -9.70 -8.37
CA GLY A 45 -8.99 -8.89 -9.58
C GLY A 45 -10.16 -9.29 -10.49
N PRO A 46 -10.09 -9.05 -11.80
CA PRO A 46 -11.23 -9.19 -12.72
C PRO A 46 -11.64 -10.65 -12.91
N LEU A 47 -12.38 -11.18 -11.96
CA LEU A 47 -12.93 -12.53 -12.01
C LEU A 47 -14.28 -12.50 -12.72
N TRP A 48 -14.28 -12.90 -13.99
CA TRP A 48 -15.49 -12.97 -14.80
C TRP A 48 -16.37 -14.13 -14.33
N ASN A 49 -17.37 -13.78 -13.51
CA ASN A 49 -18.34 -14.71 -12.96
C ASN A 49 -19.63 -14.63 -13.77
N ALA A 50 -19.75 -15.51 -14.77
CA ALA A 50 -20.91 -15.52 -15.68
C ALA A 50 -22.25 -15.82 -14.99
N GLU A 51 -22.24 -16.42 -13.78
CA GLU A 51 -23.44 -16.73 -13.01
C GLU A 51 -23.84 -15.65 -12.02
N GLY A 52 -23.07 -14.57 -11.90
CA GLY A 52 -23.33 -13.46 -10.97
C GLY A 52 -23.27 -13.85 -9.50
N LYS A 53 -22.59 -14.95 -9.15
CA LYS A 53 -22.40 -15.38 -7.77
C LYS A 53 -21.55 -14.40 -7.01
N LYS A 54 -21.86 -14.17 -5.74
CA LYS A 54 -21.02 -13.36 -4.88
C LYS A 54 -19.75 -14.13 -4.50
N LEU A 55 -18.59 -13.52 -4.73
CA LEU A 55 -17.28 -14.06 -4.38
C LEU A 55 -16.74 -13.35 -3.15
N PHE A 56 -16.21 -14.13 -2.20
CA PHE A 56 -15.60 -13.63 -0.98
C PHE A 56 -14.14 -14.08 -0.88
N PHE A 57 -13.27 -13.12 -0.59
CA PHE A 57 -11.84 -13.38 -0.40
C PHE A 57 -11.40 -12.86 0.97
N HIS A 58 -10.87 -13.75 1.80
CA HIS A 58 -10.10 -13.43 2.98
C HIS A 58 -8.63 -13.60 2.66
N VAL A 59 -7.85 -12.53 2.76
CA VAL A 59 -6.47 -12.51 2.28
C VAL A 59 -5.55 -12.03 3.39
N SER A 60 -4.50 -12.77 3.65
CA SER A 60 -3.37 -12.34 4.49
C SER A 60 -2.10 -12.22 3.65
N ASN A 61 -1.20 -11.30 4.03
CA ASN A 61 0.09 -11.05 3.40
C ASN A 61 0.03 -10.79 1.89
N ALA A 62 -0.99 -10.09 1.43
CA ALA A 62 -1.15 -9.72 0.01
C ALA A 62 -0.02 -8.80 -0.48
N GLY A 63 0.34 -8.92 -1.74
CA GLY A 63 1.22 -8.00 -2.45
C GLY A 63 0.51 -6.73 -2.90
N GLN A 64 0.91 -6.21 -4.06
CA GLN A 64 0.29 -5.02 -4.67
C GLN A 64 -1.01 -5.35 -5.40
N ARG A 65 -1.81 -4.31 -5.68
CA ARG A 65 -2.99 -4.36 -6.55
C ARG A 65 -4.07 -5.35 -6.11
N VAL A 66 -4.25 -5.51 -4.79
CA VAL A 66 -5.39 -6.28 -4.28
C VAL A 66 -6.68 -5.66 -4.78
N GLY A 67 -7.54 -6.45 -5.37
CA GLY A 67 -8.81 -5.99 -5.94
C GLY A 67 -8.66 -5.07 -7.14
N SER A 68 -7.53 -5.15 -7.89
CA SER A 68 -7.38 -4.41 -9.15
C SER A 68 -8.46 -4.81 -10.15
N MET A 69 -9.12 -3.81 -10.76
CA MET A 69 -10.25 -4.02 -11.69
C MET A 69 -11.36 -4.91 -11.10
N CYS A 70 -11.56 -4.83 -9.78
CA CYS A 70 -12.55 -5.64 -9.07
C CYS A 70 -13.96 -5.38 -9.59
N LEU A 71 -14.69 -6.45 -9.89
CA LEU A 71 -16.02 -6.38 -10.48
C LEU A 71 -17.12 -6.42 -9.41
N PRO A 72 -18.36 -5.99 -9.71
CA PRO A 72 -19.51 -6.19 -8.85
C PRO A 72 -19.64 -7.64 -8.40
N ASN A 73 -20.24 -7.87 -7.24
CA ASN A 73 -20.37 -9.18 -6.56
C ASN A 73 -19.04 -9.76 -6.03
N THR A 74 -17.95 -9.04 -6.02
CA THR A 74 -16.69 -9.45 -5.37
C THR A 74 -16.47 -8.65 -4.10
N GLU A 75 -16.23 -9.36 -3.01
CA GLU A 75 -15.88 -8.77 -1.72
C GLU A 75 -14.54 -9.33 -1.23
N ILE A 76 -13.62 -8.44 -0.84
CA ILE A 76 -12.26 -8.79 -0.42
C ILE A 76 -12.02 -8.19 0.96
N VAL A 77 -11.52 -9.01 1.87
CA VAL A 77 -11.04 -8.58 3.19
C VAL A 77 -9.57 -8.92 3.29
N VAL A 78 -8.74 -7.89 3.50
CA VAL A 78 -7.31 -8.03 3.81
C VAL A 78 -7.15 -7.84 5.32
N GLU A 79 -6.65 -8.85 5.98
CA GLU A 79 -6.61 -8.94 7.45
C GLU A 79 -5.59 -7.99 8.11
N GLU A 80 -4.62 -7.53 7.32
CA GLU A 80 -3.50 -6.70 7.79
C GLU A 80 -3.33 -5.47 6.88
N SER A 81 -2.19 -4.78 7.03
CA SER A 81 -1.77 -3.77 6.07
C SER A 81 -1.39 -4.41 4.74
N THR A 82 -1.61 -3.69 3.65
CA THR A 82 -1.26 -4.15 2.30
C THR A 82 -0.44 -3.11 1.55
N SER A 83 0.13 -3.52 0.44
CA SER A 83 1.01 -2.70 -0.38
C SER A 83 0.24 -1.70 -1.26
N ALA A 84 0.86 -1.18 -2.30
CA ALA A 84 0.31 -0.17 -3.20
C ALA A 84 -0.85 -0.68 -4.09
N ASP A 85 -1.59 0.26 -4.67
CA ASP A 85 -2.60 0.07 -5.71
C ASP A 85 -3.83 -0.76 -5.29
N VAL A 86 -4.20 -0.72 -4.00
CA VAL A 86 -5.44 -1.37 -3.53
C VAL A 86 -6.64 -0.80 -4.28
N GLY A 87 -7.42 -1.68 -4.92
CA GLY A 87 -8.60 -1.29 -5.67
C GLY A 87 -8.31 -0.43 -6.90
N TRP A 88 -7.11 -0.58 -7.49
CA TRP A 88 -6.77 0.08 -8.74
C TRP A 88 -7.79 -0.27 -9.82
N LEU A 89 -8.42 0.75 -10.43
CA LEU A 89 -9.51 0.58 -11.41
C LEU A 89 -10.71 -0.21 -10.85
N ASN A 90 -11.01 -0.13 -9.54
CA ASN A 90 -12.18 -0.82 -8.99
C ASN A 90 -13.44 -0.42 -9.76
N ALA A 91 -14.18 -1.40 -10.24
CA ALA A 91 -15.36 -1.24 -11.10
C ALA A 91 -16.67 -1.72 -10.42
N GLY A 92 -16.67 -1.88 -9.09
CA GLY A 92 -17.87 -2.24 -8.35
C GLY A 92 -17.68 -3.20 -7.17
N GLY A 93 -16.45 -3.68 -6.94
CA GLY A 93 -16.14 -4.56 -5.80
C GLY A 93 -16.11 -3.83 -4.46
N ILE A 94 -16.26 -4.58 -3.38
CA ILE A 94 -16.09 -4.09 -2.00
C ILE A 94 -14.75 -4.61 -1.47
N ILE A 95 -13.86 -3.71 -1.08
CA ILE A 95 -12.52 -4.05 -0.60
C ILE A 95 -12.34 -3.46 0.78
N THR A 96 -11.98 -4.29 1.75
CA THR A 96 -11.69 -3.88 3.12
C THR A 96 -10.25 -4.22 3.47
N VAL A 97 -9.50 -3.25 3.99
CA VAL A 97 -8.15 -3.44 4.54
C VAL A 97 -8.21 -3.07 6.02
N HIS A 98 -7.94 -4.01 6.92
CA HIS A 98 -8.00 -3.75 8.37
C HIS A 98 -6.85 -2.85 8.86
N GLY A 99 -5.71 -2.88 8.18
CA GLY A 99 -4.54 -2.05 8.45
C GLY A 99 -4.38 -0.89 7.49
N ASP A 100 -3.11 -0.54 7.22
CA ASP A 100 -2.74 0.51 6.28
C ASP A 100 -2.79 0.02 4.83
N ALA A 101 -3.07 0.91 3.90
CA ALA A 101 -2.89 0.68 2.47
C ALA A 101 -1.73 1.53 1.93
N GLY A 102 -0.94 0.97 1.01
CA GLY A 102 0.16 1.68 0.38
C GLY A 102 -0.27 2.81 -0.55
N ASP A 103 0.66 3.28 -1.38
CA ASP A 103 0.42 4.36 -2.33
C ASP A 103 -0.67 3.99 -3.34
N THR A 104 -1.36 4.98 -3.91
CA THR A 104 -2.33 4.82 -4.99
C THR A 104 -3.57 3.96 -4.66
N ALA A 105 -3.95 3.87 -3.37
CA ALA A 105 -5.20 3.20 -2.99
C ALA A 105 -6.41 3.89 -3.65
N GLY A 106 -7.28 3.11 -4.30
CA GLY A 106 -8.45 3.62 -5.01
C GLY A 106 -8.14 4.40 -6.29
N HIS A 107 -6.92 4.32 -6.81
CA HIS A 107 -6.54 5.00 -8.04
C HIS A 107 -7.40 4.57 -9.23
N CYS A 108 -7.96 5.55 -9.94
CA CYS A 108 -8.87 5.32 -11.08
C CYS A 108 -10.13 4.50 -10.75
N SER A 109 -10.55 4.38 -9.51
CA SER A 109 -11.80 3.70 -9.16
C SER A 109 -12.99 4.37 -9.87
N ALA A 110 -13.90 3.57 -10.40
CA ALA A 110 -15.08 4.01 -11.12
C ALA A 110 -16.39 3.45 -10.54
N GLY A 111 -16.32 2.62 -9.49
CA GLY A 111 -17.46 2.04 -8.77
C GLY A 111 -17.01 1.27 -7.55
N GLY A 112 -17.97 0.79 -6.76
CA GLY A 112 -17.72 0.00 -5.56
C GLY A 112 -17.20 0.79 -4.38
N LYS A 113 -16.79 0.08 -3.32
CA LYS A 113 -16.39 0.68 -2.06
C LYS A 113 -15.04 0.13 -1.59
N ILE A 114 -14.20 1.04 -1.09
CA ILE A 114 -12.90 0.69 -0.51
C ILE A 114 -12.86 1.23 0.92
N TYR A 115 -12.62 0.37 1.88
CA TYR A 115 -12.54 0.67 3.30
C TYR A 115 -11.14 0.40 3.83
N ILE A 116 -10.48 1.41 4.42
CA ILE A 116 -9.12 1.32 4.95
C ILE A 116 -9.14 1.64 6.44
N GLY A 117 -8.83 0.67 7.27
CA GLY A 117 -8.83 0.76 8.73
C GLY A 117 -7.59 1.43 9.34
N GLY A 118 -6.68 1.90 8.52
CA GLY A 118 -5.47 2.62 8.86
C GLY A 118 -5.25 3.85 8.00
N ARG A 119 -4.01 4.03 7.56
CA ARG A 119 -3.55 5.12 6.68
C ARG A 119 -3.60 4.68 5.22
N ALA A 120 -3.75 5.64 4.32
CA ALA A 120 -3.56 5.41 2.89
C ALA A 120 -2.39 6.24 2.36
N GLY A 121 -1.66 5.72 1.37
CA GLY A 121 -0.44 6.34 0.87
C GLY A 121 -0.63 7.54 -0.04
N THR A 122 0.45 7.89 -0.70
CA THR A 122 0.52 8.95 -1.70
C THR A 122 -0.42 8.66 -2.87
N ARG A 123 -1.09 9.70 -3.40
CA ARG A 123 -2.01 9.61 -4.54
C ARG A 123 -3.23 8.71 -4.33
N SER A 124 -3.62 8.47 -3.09
CA SER A 124 -4.86 7.76 -2.79
C SER A 124 -6.05 8.52 -3.37
N GLY A 125 -6.99 7.79 -3.99
CA GLY A 125 -8.18 8.36 -4.64
C GLY A 125 -7.90 9.19 -5.90
N SER A 126 -6.64 9.23 -6.38
CA SER A 126 -6.34 9.97 -7.60
C SER A 126 -7.05 9.38 -8.81
N LEU A 127 -7.52 10.26 -9.72
CA LEU A 127 -8.24 9.88 -10.93
C LEU A 127 -9.53 9.07 -10.68
N MET A 128 -10.07 9.03 -9.45
CA MET A 128 -11.41 8.50 -9.23
C MET A 128 -12.42 9.23 -10.10
N LYS A 129 -13.41 8.52 -10.63
CA LYS A 129 -14.43 9.09 -11.49
C LYS A 129 -15.76 8.37 -11.30
N HIS A 130 -16.83 9.05 -11.65
CA HIS A 130 -18.19 8.53 -11.57
C HIS A 130 -18.85 8.59 -12.94
N ASP A 131 -19.41 7.46 -13.37
CA ASP A 131 -20.35 7.39 -14.47
C ASP A 131 -21.77 7.39 -13.88
N PRO A 132 -22.62 8.38 -14.20
CA PRO A 132 -23.97 8.47 -13.65
C PRO A 132 -24.90 7.26 -13.92
N LEU A 133 -24.49 6.34 -14.78
CA LEU A 133 -25.22 5.09 -15.03
C LEU A 133 -24.95 4.01 -13.98
N TYR A 134 -23.94 4.20 -13.13
CA TYR A 134 -23.49 3.23 -12.14
C TYR A 134 -23.44 3.86 -10.74
N GLU A 135 -23.29 3.02 -9.73
CA GLU A 135 -23.10 3.49 -8.35
C GLU A 135 -21.80 4.29 -8.21
N GLU A 136 -21.87 5.35 -7.44
CA GLU A 136 -20.74 6.23 -7.18
C GLU A 136 -19.64 5.50 -6.40
N PRO A 137 -18.34 5.58 -6.82
CA PRO A 137 -17.26 4.98 -6.08
C PRO A 137 -17.03 5.67 -4.74
N GLU A 138 -16.80 4.88 -3.69
CA GLU A 138 -16.50 5.36 -2.35
C GLU A 138 -15.13 4.87 -1.86
N LEU A 139 -14.37 5.80 -1.24
CA LEU A 139 -13.11 5.50 -0.57
C LEU A 139 -13.13 6.04 0.86
N TRP A 140 -13.14 5.16 1.86
CA TRP A 140 -13.17 5.48 3.27
C TRP A 140 -11.85 5.13 3.94
N ILE A 141 -11.25 6.11 4.64
CA ILE A 141 -9.93 5.98 5.26
C ILE A 141 -10.03 6.45 6.72
N LEU A 142 -9.67 5.59 7.65
CA LEU A 142 -9.79 5.89 9.08
C LEU A 142 -8.81 6.98 9.54
N LYS A 143 -7.57 6.92 9.07
CA LYS A 143 -6.54 7.85 9.53
C LYS A 143 -6.31 8.96 8.49
N ASN A 144 -5.14 9.04 7.92
CA ASN A 144 -4.72 10.08 6.99
C ASN A 144 -4.34 9.51 5.63
N THR A 145 -4.16 10.40 4.66
CA THR A 145 -3.57 10.07 3.36
C THR A 145 -2.18 10.67 3.19
N GLY A 146 -1.42 10.17 2.22
CA GLY A 146 -0.16 10.76 1.78
C GLY A 146 -0.36 11.95 0.85
N SER A 147 0.74 12.51 0.33
CA SER A 147 0.73 13.65 -0.61
C SER A 147 0.04 13.31 -1.94
N PHE A 148 -0.46 14.33 -2.63
CA PHE A 148 -1.15 14.22 -3.92
C PHE A 148 -2.44 13.37 -3.88
N SER A 149 -3.03 13.18 -2.70
CA SER A 149 -4.31 12.48 -2.59
C SER A 149 -5.40 13.21 -3.37
N PHE A 150 -6.29 12.44 -4.02
CA PHE A 150 -7.41 12.94 -4.84
C PHE A 150 -6.98 13.81 -6.03
N GLU A 151 -5.72 13.71 -6.45
CA GLU A 151 -5.18 14.37 -7.63
C GLU A 151 -5.98 13.96 -8.88
N PHE A 152 -6.44 14.94 -9.67
CA PHE A 152 -7.25 14.74 -10.87
C PHE A 152 -8.53 13.91 -10.66
N MET A 153 -9.09 13.90 -9.45
CA MET A 153 -10.36 13.25 -9.17
C MET A 153 -11.48 13.89 -10.01
N GLY A 154 -12.24 13.08 -10.72
CA GLY A 154 -13.32 13.51 -11.61
C GLY A 154 -14.72 13.15 -11.09
N GLY A 155 -14.83 12.39 -9.99
CA GLY A 155 -16.10 11.97 -9.39
C GLY A 155 -15.86 10.96 -8.27
N GLY A 156 -16.92 10.61 -7.55
CA GLY A 156 -16.86 9.74 -6.40
C GLY A 156 -16.83 10.49 -5.07
N ARG A 157 -16.91 9.75 -3.99
CA ARG A 157 -16.85 10.27 -2.62
C ARG A 157 -15.70 9.67 -1.87
N ALA A 158 -14.90 10.52 -1.25
CA ALA A 158 -13.82 10.09 -0.37
C ALA A 158 -14.06 10.60 1.05
N VAL A 159 -13.76 9.79 2.05
CA VAL A 159 -13.92 10.11 3.47
C VAL A 159 -12.61 9.82 4.19
N VAL A 160 -12.02 10.85 4.81
CA VAL A 160 -10.77 10.75 5.58
C VAL A 160 -11.07 11.18 7.01
N CYS A 161 -11.11 10.21 7.93
CA CYS A 161 -11.57 10.44 9.30
C CYS A 161 -10.54 11.15 10.19
N GLY A 162 -9.27 11.20 9.84
CA GLY A 162 -8.22 11.84 10.63
C GLY A 162 -8.13 11.31 12.06
N TYR A 163 -8.47 10.03 12.28
CA TYR A 163 -8.41 9.42 13.59
C TYR A 163 -6.96 9.15 14.00
N ASP A 164 -6.60 9.52 15.24
CA ASP A 164 -5.25 9.31 15.77
C ASP A 164 -4.17 9.94 14.85
N CYS A 165 -4.39 11.21 14.49
CA CYS A 165 -3.56 11.96 13.55
C CYS A 165 -3.12 13.34 14.09
N ASP A 166 -3.10 13.54 15.40
CA ASP A 166 -2.81 14.83 16.03
C ASP A 166 -1.38 15.34 15.75
N GLU A 167 -0.47 14.45 15.42
CA GLU A 167 0.91 14.81 15.05
C GLU A 167 1.03 15.43 13.64
N PHE A 168 -0.01 15.36 12.81
CA PHE A 168 0.06 15.86 11.45
C PHE A 168 -0.48 17.30 11.32
N THR A 169 0.21 18.11 10.53
CA THR A 169 -0.26 19.44 10.11
C THR A 169 -1.31 19.35 9.00
N SER A 170 -1.42 18.21 8.36
CA SER A 170 -2.42 17.93 7.33
C SER A 170 -2.75 16.45 7.28
N VAL A 171 -4.02 16.10 7.38
CA VAL A 171 -4.49 14.71 7.25
C VAL A 171 -4.58 14.25 5.79
N LEU A 172 -4.50 15.17 4.83
CA LEU A 172 -4.50 14.86 3.39
C LEU A 172 -3.10 14.88 2.76
N GLY A 173 -2.04 15.09 3.56
CA GLY A 173 -0.69 15.30 3.05
C GLY A 173 -0.55 16.64 2.32
N GLU A 174 0.49 16.74 1.49
CA GLU A 174 0.77 17.93 0.68
C GLU A 174 0.11 17.82 -0.70
N ARG A 175 -0.30 18.98 -1.27
CA ARG A 175 -0.83 19.06 -2.64
C ARG A 175 -2.04 18.17 -2.91
N ALA A 176 -2.89 18.00 -1.90
CA ALA A 176 -4.14 17.27 -2.06
C ALA A 176 -5.08 17.97 -3.05
N CYS A 177 -5.91 17.22 -3.76
CA CYS A 177 -6.94 17.68 -4.68
C CYS A 177 -6.42 18.49 -5.89
N VAL A 178 -5.13 18.47 -6.21
CA VAL A 178 -4.59 19.17 -7.39
C VAL A 178 -5.25 18.65 -8.66
N GLY A 179 -5.80 19.55 -9.46
CA GLY A 179 -6.47 19.19 -10.72
C GLY A 179 -7.79 18.44 -10.54
N MET A 180 -8.36 18.40 -9.34
CA MET A 180 -9.68 17.82 -9.09
C MET A 180 -10.76 18.60 -9.85
N VAL A 181 -11.60 17.90 -10.59
CA VAL A 181 -12.66 18.48 -11.43
C VAL A 181 -14.06 18.00 -11.09
N GLY A 182 -14.19 17.02 -10.20
CA GLY A 182 -15.47 16.46 -9.74
C GLY A 182 -15.29 15.62 -8.47
N GLY A 183 -16.40 15.17 -7.90
CA GLY A 183 -16.42 14.43 -6.64
C GLY A 183 -16.35 15.30 -5.40
N VAL A 184 -16.38 14.65 -4.24
CA VAL A 184 -16.32 15.29 -2.92
C VAL A 184 -15.37 14.53 -2.00
N VAL A 185 -14.56 15.26 -1.25
CA VAL A 185 -13.70 14.71 -0.20
C VAL A 185 -14.17 15.25 1.15
N TYR A 186 -14.64 14.37 2.01
CA TYR A 186 -14.98 14.67 3.39
C TYR A 186 -13.76 14.44 4.26
N VAL A 187 -13.45 15.39 5.12
CA VAL A 187 -12.25 15.35 5.95
C VAL A 187 -12.53 15.82 7.36
N ARG A 188 -12.05 15.06 8.35
CA ARG A 188 -11.98 15.46 9.76
C ARG A 188 -10.50 15.70 10.12
N GLY A 189 -10.22 16.89 10.64
CA GLY A 189 -8.87 17.28 11.05
C GLY A 189 -8.25 18.36 10.15
N PRO A 190 -7.02 18.78 10.47
CA PRO A 190 -6.37 19.90 9.78
C PRO A 190 -5.94 19.53 8.37
N ILE A 191 -5.99 20.52 7.48
CA ILE A 191 -5.37 20.48 6.15
C ILE A 191 -4.46 21.71 6.01
N SER A 192 -3.25 21.50 5.50
CA SER A 192 -2.25 22.58 5.40
C SER A 192 -2.48 23.52 4.22
N SER A 193 -2.96 22.99 3.11
CA SER A 193 -3.23 23.75 1.88
C SER A 193 -4.11 22.97 0.91
N TYR A 194 -4.78 23.69 0.04
CA TYR A 194 -5.54 23.16 -1.10
C TYR A 194 -5.48 24.15 -2.28
N PRO A 195 -5.67 23.68 -3.53
CA PRO A 195 -5.65 24.54 -4.72
C PRO A 195 -6.72 25.63 -4.69
N ALA A 196 -6.46 26.75 -5.37
CA ALA A 196 -7.39 27.89 -5.42
C ALA A 196 -8.72 27.59 -6.15
N ASP A 197 -8.78 26.51 -6.92
CA ASP A 197 -9.97 26.03 -7.62
C ASP A 197 -10.75 24.96 -6.81
N ILE A 198 -10.40 24.76 -5.54
CA ILE A 198 -11.09 23.91 -4.59
C ILE A 198 -11.78 24.75 -3.53
N CYS A 199 -13.05 24.43 -3.25
CA CYS A 199 -13.79 24.98 -2.11
C CYS A 199 -13.57 24.11 -0.88
N TYR A 200 -13.32 24.74 0.26
CA TYR A 200 -13.27 24.11 1.59
C TYR A 200 -14.45 24.64 2.41
N LEU A 201 -15.44 23.81 2.66
CA LEU A 201 -16.77 24.19 3.10
C LEU A 201 -17.18 23.39 4.36
N ASP A 202 -18.14 23.96 5.10
CA ASP A 202 -18.88 23.21 6.11
C ASP A 202 -19.78 22.16 5.45
N LEU A 203 -20.17 21.15 6.24
CA LEU A 203 -21.11 20.14 5.78
C LEU A 203 -22.53 20.73 5.70
N GLU A 204 -23.25 20.32 4.68
CA GLU A 204 -24.68 20.49 4.56
C GLU A 204 -25.42 19.24 5.09
N GLN A 205 -26.75 19.30 5.21
CA GLN A 205 -27.51 18.17 5.75
C GLN A 205 -27.36 16.90 4.91
N GLU A 206 -27.31 17.03 3.59
CA GLU A 206 -27.10 15.91 2.67
C GLU A 206 -25.74 15.22 2.89
N ASP A 207 -24.70 16.00 3.17
CA ASP A 207 -23.36 15.47 3.50
C ASP A 207 -23.39 14.67 4.80
N ILE A 208 -24.08 15.21 5.82
CA ILE A 208 -24.23 14.55 7.12
C ILE A 208 -25.03 13.27 6.96
N ASP A 209 -26.10 13.27 6.19
CA ASP A 209 -26.94 12.09 5.94
C ASP A 209 -26.13 10.98 5.24
N PHE A 210 -25.28 11.35 4.26
CA PHE A 210 -24.37 10.42 3.61
C PHE A 210 -23.34 9.83 4.58
N LEU A 211 -22.66 10.69 5.33
CA LEU A 211 -21.64 10.26 6.29
C LEU A 211 -22.25 9.39 7.40
N ALA A 212 -23.39 9.79 7.95
CA ALA A 212 -24.08 9.03 8.99
C ALA A 212 -24.55 7.66 8.48
N GLY A 213 -25.07 7.61 7.24
CA GLY A 213 -25.51 6.36 6.62
C GLY A 213 -24.37 5.38 6.34
N GLY A 214 -23.18 5.89 5.92
CA GLY A 214 -22.03 5.05 5.58
C GLY A 214 -21.13 4.69 6.75
N MET A 215 -21.12 5.49 7.83
CA MET A 215 -20.21 5.33 8.96
C MET A 215 -20.36 3.98 9.66
N ASP A 216 -21.58 3.50 9.84
CA ASP A 216 -21.83 2.22 10.51
C ASP A 216 -21.28 1.04 9.70
N GLU A 217 -21.52 1.05 8.39
CA GLU A 217 -20.95 0.04 7.49
C GLU A 217 -19.43 0.07 7.50
N PHE A 218 -18.85 1.26 7.34
CA PHE A 218 -17.41 1.46 7.36
C PHE A 218 -16.78 0.90 8.63
N LEU A 219 -17.25 1.35 9.80
CA LEU A 219 -16.69 0.93 11.08
C LEU A 219 -16.88 -0.56 11.37
N ALA A 220 -18.00 -1.14 10.95
CA ALA A 220 -18.23 -2.57 11.05
C ALA A 220 -17.24 -3.35 10.18
N LYS A 221 -17.02 -2.91 8.93
CA LYS A 221 -16.08 -3.55 7.99
C LYS A 221 -14.64 -3.52 8.49
N ILE A 222 -14.19 -2.41 9.08
CA ILE A 222 -12.83 -2.31 9.65
C ILE A 222 -12.73 -2.79 11.11
N GLN A 223 -13.81 -3.37 11.67
CA GLN A 223 -13.89 -3.93 13.02
C GLN A 223 -13.61 -2.91 14.16
N LYS A 224 -14.08 -1.67 14.00
CA LYS A 224 -13.91 -0.57 14.98
C LYS A 224 -15.21 0.18 15.28
N PRO A 225 -16.32 -0.52 15.63
CA PRO A 225 -17.61 0.12 15.85
C PRO A 225 -17.62 1.08 17.05
N GLU A 226 -16.69 0.93 17.99
CA GLU A 226 -16.54 1.79 19.17
C GLU A 226 -16.19 3.23 18.82
N LEU A 227 -15.63 3.50 17.65
CA LEU A 227 -15.23 4.85 17.19
C LEU A 227 -16.41 5.69 16.72
N LYS A 228 -17.61 5.12 16.57
CA LYS A 228 -18.77 5.82 16.03
C LYS A 228 -19.09 7.14 16.75
N ALA A 229 -19.08 7.11 18.08
CA ALA A 229 -19.43 8.29 18.87
C ALA A 229 -18.49 9.47 18.62
N GLU A 230 -17.18 9.19 18.51
CA GLU A 230 -16.16 10.20 18.22
C GLU A 230 -16.26 10.73 16.79
N LEU A 231 -16.38 9.82 15.81
CA LEU A 231 -16.39 10.18 14.40
C LEU A 231 -17.70 10.79 13.93
N SER A 232 -18.76 10.71 14.71
CA SER A 232 -20.08 11.34 14.42
C SER A 232 -20.22 12.76 14.96
N ASP A 233 -19.14 13.37 15.47
CA ASP A 233 -19.14 14.82 15.74
C ASP A 233 -18.91 15.60 14.43
N TRP A 234 -20.03 15.84 13.74
CA TRP A 234 -20.02 16.48 12.41
C TRP A 234 -19.50 17.92 12.42
N SER A 235 -19.39 18.55 13.58
CA SER A 235 -18.81 19.90 13.70
C SER A 235 -17.30 19.94 13.39
N GLN A 236 -16.63 18.80 13.48
CA GLN A 236 -15.20 18.67 13.19
C GLN A 236 -14.92 18.35 11.71
N TRP A 237 -15.95 18.15 10.91
CA TRP A 237 -15.83 17.76 9.52
C TRP A 237 -15.97 18.94 8.57
N LYS A 238 -15.29 18.84 7.46
CA LYS A 238 -15.38 19.74 6.32
C LYS A 238 -15.48 18.95 5.04
N LYS A 239 -15.89 19.61 3.95
CA LYS A 239 -15.84 19.04 2.61
C LYS A 239 -14.97 19.86 1.68
N LEU A 240 -14.25 19.16 0.79
CA LEU A 240 -13.56 19.76 -0.36
C LEU A 240 -14.30 19.32 -1.62
N ARG A 241 -14.56 20.27 -2.50
CA ARG A 241 -15.08 20.04 -3.84
C ARG A 241 -14.46 21.04 -4.82
N PRO A 242 -14.38 20.72 -6.10
CA PRO A 242 -13.96 21.70 -7.08
C PRO A 242 -15.00 22.83 -7.23
N LEU A 243 -14.53 23.99 -7.66
CA LEU A 243 -15.42 25.08 -8.08
C LEU A 243 -16.31 24.59 -9.23
N THR A 244 -17.59 24.96 -9.20
CA THR A 244 -18.48 24.74 -10.33
C THR A 244 -18.04 25.58 -11.54
N PHE A 245 -18.62 25.30 -12.69
CA PHE A 245 -18.33 26.07 -13.90
C PHE A 245 -18.70 27.54 -13.73
N GLU A 246 -19.84 27.84 -13.09
CA GLU A 246 -20.32 29.19 -12.81
C GLU A 246 -19.40 29.90 -11.82
N GLU A 247 -18.97 29.23 -10.76
CA GLU A 247 -18.03 29.76 -9.78
C GLU A 247 -16.67 30.07 -10.44
N LYS A 248 -16.18 29.19 -11.32
CA LYS A 248 -14.94 29.45 -12.10
C LYS A 248 -15.12 30.64 -13.05
N GLN A 249 -16.28 30.81 -13.67
CA GLN A 249 -16.53 31.95 -14.55
C GLN A 249 -16.67 33.29 -13.78
N ALA A 250 -17.20 33.25 -12.56
CA ALA A 250 -17.33 34.43 -11.73
C ALA A 250 -15.97 34.93 -11.17
N GLN A 251 -14.95 34.06 -11.15
CA GLN A 251 -13.62 34.48 -10.72
C GLN A 251 -12.98 35.44 -11.75
N PRO A 252 -12.37 36.53 -11.29
CA PRO A 252 -11.66 37.43 -12.19
C PRO A 252 -10.51 36.68 -12.87
N LYS A 253 -10.58 36.57 -14.20
CA LYS A 253 -9.51 35.96 -15.01
C LYS A 253 -8.26 36.84 -14.93
N LYS A 254 -7.42 36.59 -13.93
CA LYS A 254 -6.12 37.23 -13.84
C LYS A 254 -5.22 36.62 -14.91
N ARG A 255 -4.93 37.39 -15.97
CA ARG A 255 -3.87 37.02 -16.90
C ARG A 255 -2.55 37.31 -16.21
N GLU A 256 -1.84 36.29 -15.84
CA GLU A 256 -0.55 36.40 -15.21
C GLU A 256 0.54 36.14 -16.26
N SER A 257 1.59 36.95 -16.25
CA SER A 257 2.75 36.67 -17.08
C SER A 257 3.52 35.46 -16.50
N LEU A 258 4.26 34.74 -17.34
CA LEU A 258 5.12 33.65 -16.89
C LEU A 258 6.10 34.08 -15.78
N LYS A 259 6.56 35.34 -15.85
CA LYS A 259 7.45 35.93 -14.85
C LYS A 259 6.74 36.12 -13.50
N GLU A 260 5.51 36.62 -13.52
CA GLU A 260 4.69 36.79 -12.30
C GLU A 260 4.36 35.44 -11.69
N PHE A 261 3.88 34.48 -12.51
CA PHE A 261 3.63 33.11 -12.08
C PHE A 261 4.87 32.51 -11.40
N ARG A 262 6.04 32.62 -12.03
CA ARG A 262 7.28 32.09 -11.47
C ARG A 262 7.64 32.76 -10.15
N THR A 263 7.43 34.07 -10.01
CA THR A 263 7.73 34.82 -8.79
C THR A 263 6.78 34.48 -7.64
N GLN A 264 5.54 34.10 -7.95
CA GLN A 264 4.51 33.80 -6.94
C GLN A 264 4.45 32.33 -6.57
N GLU A 265 4.67 31.42 -7.54
CA GLU A 265 4.40 30.00 -7.40
C GLU A 265 5.65 29.15 -7.15
N TRP A 266 6.86 29.69 -7.48
CA TRP A 266 8.15 29.01 -7.24
C TRP A 266 8.85 29.51 -5.97
N VAL A 267 8.08 29.98 -5.03
CA VAL A 267 8.54 30.49 -3.74
C VAL A 267 7.83 29.79 -2.60
N LYS A 268 8.34 29.93 -1.40
CA LYS A 268 7.70 29.34 -0.21
C LYS A 268 6.26 29.84 -0.08
N GLY A 269 5.31 28.92 -0.07
CA GLY A 269 3.87 29.18 -0.03
C GLY A 269 3.18 29.18 -1.39
N GLY A 270 3.90 29.07 -2.50
CA GLY A 270 3.35 28.86 -3.85
C GLY A 270 3.11 27.39 -4.17
N ILE A 271 2.50 27.12 -5.34
CA ILE A 271 2.17 25.75 -5.79
C ILE A 271 3.43 24.87 -5.90
N PHE A 272 4.57 25.47 -6.25
CA PHE A 272 5.84 24.75 -6.39
C PHE A 272 6.80 24.96 -5.22
N SER A 273 6.28 25.36 -4.06
CA SER A 273 7.09 25.66 -2.87
C SER A 273 7.90 24.50 -2.34
N ASP A 274 7.45 23.28 -2.60
CA ASP A 274 8.10 22.02 -2.23
C ASP A 274 9.18 21.55 -3.24
N VAL A 275 9.26 22.21 -4.40
CA VAL A 275 10.16 21.84 -5.50
C VAL A 275 11.37 22.74 -5.59
N ALA A 276 11.24 24.03 -5.24
CA ALA A 276 12.28 25.02 -5.42
C ALA A 276 12.74 25.61 -4.08
N MET A 277 14.02 25.41 -3.71
CA MET A 277 14.65 26.13 -2.60
C MET A 277 15.38 27.40 -3.08
N ASP A 278 15.92 27.34 -4.27
CA ASP A 278 16.54 28.45 -4.97
C ASP A 278 16.31 28.30 -6.49
N ASP A 279 16.83 29.22 -7.28
CA ASP A 279 16.64 29.22 -8.73
C ASP A 279 17.19 27.98 -9.45
N PHE A 280 17.96 27.14 -8.78
CA PHE A 280 18.66 26.00 -9.37
C PHE A 280 18.48 24.68 -8.60
N ALA A 281 18.05 24.74 -7.33
CA ALA A 281 17.85 23.54 -6.52
C ALA A 281 16.45 22.97 -6.78
N VAL A 282 16.41 21.83 -7.45
CA VAL A 282 15.20 21.00 -7.55
C VAL A 282 15.17 20.08 -6.34
N HIS A 283 14.26 20.34 -5.42
CA HIS A 283 14.01 19.40 -4.34
C HIS A 283 13.32 18.16 -4.83
N ASN A 284 13.61 17.10 -4.13
CA ASN A 284 12.89 15.85 -4.29
C ASN A 284 11.41 16.13 -4.02
N THR A 285 10.58 16.12 -5.07
CA THR A 285 9.11 16.25 -4.98
C THR A 285 8.46 15.07 -4.28
N ILE A 286 9.24 14.04 -3.98
CA ILE A 286 8.80 12.91 -3.19
C ILE A 286 8.55 13.41 -1.78
N SER A 287 7.30 13.28 -1.34
CA SER A 287 6.78 13.63 -0.04
C SER A 287 7.80 13.48 1.09
N HIS A 288 7.82 14.44 1.99
CA HIS A 288 8.46 14.26 3.29
C HIS A 288 8.05 12.93 3.88
N GLY A 289 8.97 12.19 4.48
CA GLY A 289 8.67 10.93 5.15
C GLY A 289 7.53 11.01 6.18
N LEU A 290 7.15 12.22 6.58
CA LEU A 290 6.02 12.50 7.46
C LEU A 290 4.67 12.07 6.87
N TYR A 291 4.46 12.25 5.56
CA TYR A 291 3.22 11.92 4.86
C TYR A 291 3.32 10.65 4.03
N ARG A 292 4.52 10.10 3.96
CA ARG A 292 4.71 8.80 3.34
C ARG A 292 4.24 7.75 4.33
N LEU A 293 3.29 6.93 3.93
CA LEU A 293 3.05 5.70 4.66
C LEU A 293 4.39 5.00 4.86
N ARG A 294 4.64 4.64 6.09
CA ARG A 294 5.64 3.61 6.33
C ARG A 294 5.22 2.44 5.47
N VAL A 295 6.08 2.07 4.54
CA VAL A 295 5.93 0.80 3.82
C VAL A 295 5.51 -0.22 4.86
N PRO A 296 4.46 -1.01 4.62
CA PRO A 296 4.06 -2.07 5.54
C PRO A 296 5.32 -2.75 6.01
N SER A 297 5.49 -2.92 7.32
CA SER A 297 6.64 -3.64 7.81
C SER A 297 6.49 -5.07 7.31
N TRP A 298 7.14 -5.35 6.21
CA TRP A 298 7.26 -6.69 5.70
C TRP A 298 7.97 -7.51 6.77
N ASP A 299 7.29 -8.46 7.31
CA ASP A 299 7.99 -9.52 8.01
C ASP A 299 8.76 -10.29 6.94
N THR A 300 10.04 -9.97 6.80
CA THR A 300 10.91 -10.62 5.82
C THR A 300 10.99 -12.13 6.00
N ALA A 301 10.62 -12.64 7.19
CA ALA A 301 10.51 -14.07 7.42
C ALA A 301 9.34 -14.72 6.66
N LYS A 302 8.31 -13.94 6.29
CA LYS A 302 7.16 -14.41 5.50
C LYS A 302 7.39 -14.31 3.98
N PHE A 303 8.33 -13.50 3.54
CA PHE A 303 8.58 -13.19 2.12
C PHE A 303 10.04 -13.46 1.77
N ASN A 304 10.41 -14.71 1.81
CA ASN A 304 11.77 -15.10 1.47
C ASN A 304 12.10 -14.67 0.03
N ALA A 305 13.28 -14.11 -0.14
CA ALA A 305 13.78 -13.79 -1.47
C ALA A 305 14.04 -15.07 -2.28
N PRO A 306 13.98 -15.03 -3.62
CA PRO A 306 14.30 -16.19 -4.45
C PRO A 306 15.66 -16.83 -4.12
N CYS A 307 16.63 -16.04 -3.70
CA CYS A 307 17.95 -16.55 -3.26
C CYS A 307 17.88 -17.42 -2.00
N GLU A 308 16.92 -17.17 -1.10
CA GLU A 308 16.68 -18.01 0.08
C GLU A 308 16.03 -19.33 -0.28
N PHE A 309 15.04 -19.29 -1.19
CA PHE A 309 14.40 -20.51 -1.70
C PHE A 309 15.38 -21.39 -2.50
N SER A 310 16.31 -20.77 -3.20
CA SER A 310 17.32 -21.52 -3.96
C SER A 310 18.42 -22.11 -3.06
N CYS A 311 18.55 -21.64 -1.81
CA CYS A 311 19.55 -22.14 -0.88
C CYS A 311 19.11 -23.48 -0.27
N PRO A 312 19.86 -24.60 -0.45
CA PRO A 312 19.44 -25.89 0.11
C PRO A 312 19.35 -25.92 1.64
N THR A 313 20.09 -25.05 2.33
CA THR A 313 20.06 -24.92 3.80
C THR A 313 19.13 -23.84 4.27
N GLY A 314 18.51 -23.06 3.36
CA GLY A 314 17.55 -22.04 3.71
C GLY A 314 18.14 -20.85 4.49
N ILE A 315 19.40 -20.47 4.24
CA ILE A 315 20.01 -19.32 4.92
C ILE A 315 19.19 -18.06 4.66
N PRO A 316 18.71 -17.35 5.71
CA PRO A 316 17.86 -16.17 5.57
C PRO A 316 18.67 -14.94 5.10
N THR A 317 18.99 -14.95 3.82
CA THR A 317 19.89 -13.98 3.16
C THR A 317 19.41 -12.55 3.31
N GLN A 318 18.11 -12.30 3.18
CA GLN A 318 17.56 -10.95 3.36
C GLN A 318 17.76 -10.41 4.77
N ARG A 319 17.47 -11.21 5.77
CA ARG A 319 17.69 -10.84 7.18
C ARG A 319 19.16 -10.57 7.45
N ARG A 320 20.03 -11.44 6.91
CA ARG A 320 21.47 -11.27 6.98
C ARG A 320 21.96 -9.97 6.34
N MET A 321 21.49 -9.65 5.14
CA MET A 321 21.79 -8.39 4.46
C MET A 321 21.28 -7.16 5.22
N ASN A 322 20.11 -7.24 5.84
CA ASN A 322 19.56 -6.17 6.67
C ASN A 322 20.43 -5.92 7.92
N LEU A 323 20.94 -6.96 8.57
CA LEU A 323 21.87 -6.83 9.68
C LEU A 323 23.17 -6.16 9.24
N LEU A 324 23.74 -6.56 8.10
CA LEU A 324 24.94 -5.93 7.53
C LEU A 324 24.71 -4.44 7.21
N ARG A 325 23.56 -4.07 6.65
CA ARG A 325 23.20 -2.67 6.39
C ARG A 325 23.10 -1.83 7.67
N GLN A 326 22.73 -2.44 8.79
CA GLN A 326 22.70 -1.80 10.10
C GLN A 326 24.07 -1.77 10.79
N GLY A 327 25.14 -2.29 10.16
CA GLY A 327 26.47 -2.42 10.77
C GLY A 327 26.57 -3.55 11.79
N LYS A 328 25.55 -4.42 11.93
CA LYS A 328 25.49 -5.52 12.86
C LYS A 328 26.16 -6.79 12.29
N VAL A 329 27.47 -6.66 12.01
CA VAL A 329 28.23 -7.71 11.33
C VAL A 329 28.26 -9.00 12.16
N GLN A 330 28.44 -8.87 13.48
CA GLN A 330 28.47 -10.00 14.38
C GLN A 330 27.15 -10.81 14.35
N GLU A 331 26.02 -10.13 14.49
CA GLU A 331 24.70 -10.76 14.46
C GLU A 331 24.44 -11.44 13.08
N ALA A 332 24.95 -10.85 11.99
CA ALA A 332 24.81 -11.42 10.65
C ALA A 332 25.61 -12.73 10.49
N ILE A 333 26.77 -12.83 11.12
CA ILE A 333 27.61 -14.04 11.12
C ILE A 333 26.97 -15.12 12.02
N GLU A 334 26.53 -14.75 13.20
CA GLU A 334 25.84 -15.65 14.14
C GLU A 334 24.61 -16.28 13.48
N LEU A 335 23.81 -15.46 12.80
CA LEU A 335 22.64 -15.92 12.04
C LEU A 335 23.03 -16.95 10.96
N GLU A 336 24.14 -16.74 10.23
CA GLU A 336 24.60 -17.70 9.22
C GLU A 336 25.10 -19.01 9.84
N LEU A 337 25.78 -18.93 10.98
CA LEU A 337 26.29 -20.09 11.71
C LEU A 337 25.18 -21.00 12.27
N GLU A 338 23.95 -20.50 12.43
CA GLU A 338 22.79 -21.33 12.77
C GLU A 338 22.43 -22.32 11.66
N TYR A 339 22.72 -21.98 10.40
CA TYR A 339 22.34 -22.74 9.20
C TYR A 339 23.51 -23.54 8.60
N THR A 340 24.73 -23.04 8.75
CA THR A 340 25.93 -23.72 8.26
C THR A 340 27.11 -23.50 9.24
N PRO A 341 27.73 -24.55 9.74
CA PRO A 341 28.84 -24.40 10.69
C PRO A 341 30.15 -23.92 10.06
N PHE A 342 30.27 -23.94 8.73
CA PHE A 342 31.47 -23.61 7.99
C PHE A 342 31.21 -22.65 6.83
N PRO A 343 30.67 -21.45 7.06
CA PRO A 343 30.24 -20.56 5.98
C PRO A 343 31.40 -20.16 5.04
N GLY A 344 32.62 -19.92 5.56
CA GLY A 344 33.76 -19.56 4.75
C GLY A 344 34.22 -20.67 3.81
N SER A 345 34.34 -21.89 4.30
CA SER A 345 34.82 -23.04 3.50
C SER A 345 33.71 -23.68 2.66
N VAL A 346 32.45 -23.53 3.04
CA VAL A 346 31.30 -24.07 2.28
C VAL A 346 30.77 -22.99 1.34
N CYS A 347 30.03 -22.00 1.86
CA CYS A 347 29.39 -20.97 1.03
C CYS A 347 30.40 -20.13 0.25
N GLY A 348 31.51 -19.73 0.90
CA GLY A 348 32.55 -18.89 0.28
C GLY A 348 33.46 -19.61 -0.70
N SER A 349 33.57 -20.95 -0.65
CA SER A 349 34.64 -21.67 -1.38
C SER A 349 34.13 -22.75 -2.33
N VAL A 350 33.25 -23.63 -1.88
CA VAL A 350 32.91 -24.85 -2.64
C VAL A 350 31.45 -24.92 -3.06
N CYS A 351 30.58 -24.06 -2.50
CA CYS A 351 29.18 -24.03 -2.89
C CYS A 351 29.02 -23.55 -4.34
N PRO A 352 28.21 -24.20 -5.17
CA PRO A 352 27.92 -23.72 -6.52
C PRO A 352 27.05 -22.43 -6.54
N ASN A 353 26.69 -21.91 -5.35
CA ASN A 353 25.97 -20.66 -5.15
C ASN A 353 24.60 -20.57 -5.83
N PRO A 354 23.70 -21.55 -5.68
CA PRO A 354 22.37 -21.49 -6.26
C PRO A 354 21.56 -20.26 -5.80
N CYS A 355 21.93 -19.66 -4.67
CA CYS A 355 21.38 -18.38 -4.23
C CYS A 355 21.70 -17.23 -5.19
N MET A 356 22.84 -17.27 -5.89
CA MET A 356 23.19 -16.27 -6.89
C MET A 356 22.44 -16.52 -8.20
N ASP A 357 22.23 -17.78 -8.58
CA ASP A 357 21.40 -18.14 -9.75
C ASP A 357 19.94 -17.70 -9.54
N GLY A 358 19.42 -17.83 -8.32
CA GLY A 358 18.08 -17.36 -7.96
C GLY A 358 17.98 -15.85 -7.70
N CYS A 359 19.06 -15.09 -7.80
CA CYS A 359 19.04 -13.66 -7.52
C CYS A 359 18.35 -12.87 -8.62
N THR A 360 17.23 -12.20 -8.29
CA THR A 360 16.47 -11.38 -9.24
C THR A 360 17.28 -10.24 -9.85
N ARG A 361 18.30 -9.75 -9.17
CA ARG A 361 19.20 -8.73 -9.70
C ARG A 361 19.97 -9.22 -10.93
N GLY A 362 20.25 -10.53 -11.03
CA GLY A 362 20.88 -11.13 -12.20
C GLY A 362 20.11 -10.95 -13.51
N GLY A 363 18.80 -10.64 -13.43
CA GLY A 363 17.99 -10.26 -14.59
C GLY A 363 18.17 -8.79 -15.04
N ILE A 364 18.89 -7.98 -14.27
CA ILE A 364 19.10 -6.54 -14.53
C ILE A 364 20.56 -6.26 -14.86
N ASP A 365 21.47 -6.74 -13.99
CA ASP A 365 22.92 -6.60 -14.13
C ASP A 365 23.61 -7.88 -13.61
N GLU A 366 24.39 -7.81 -12.55
CA GLU A 366 25.06 -8.97 -11.95
C GLU A 366 24.39 -9.40 -10.64
N PRO A 367 24.27 -10.71 -10.36
CA PRO A 367 23.78 -11.20 -9.08
C PRO A 367 24.58 -10.64 -7.91
N ILE A 368 23.91 -10.43 -6.79
CA ILE A 368 24.61 -10.10 -5.54
C ILE A 368 25.54 -11.26 -5.17
N GLN A 369 26.78 -10.95 -4.84
CA GLN A 369 27.81 -11.93 -4.50
C GLN A 369 27.61 -12.53 -3.11
N ILE A 370 26.46 -13.21 -2.93
CA ILE A 370 25.98 -13.74 -1.64
C ILE A 370 26.96 -14.78 -1.08
N GLY A 371 27.49 -15.63 -1.94
CA GLY A 371 28.47 -16.65 -1.55
C GLY A 371 29.72 -16.07 -0.86
N ASN A 372 30.19 -14.92 -1.34
CA ASN A 372 31.34 -14.25 -0.77
C ASN A 372 31.13 -13.76 0.67
N LEU A 373 29.86 -13.59 1.10
CA LEU A 373 29.56 -13.23 2.49
C LEU A 373 29.96 -14.34 3.47
N GLY A 374 30.07 -15.59 3.02
CA GLY A 374 30.54 -16.69 3.85
C GLY A 374 31.95 -16.45 4.45
N TRP A 375 32.77 -15.70 3.76
CA TRP A 375 34.11 -15.33 4.26
C TRP A 375 34.11 -14.39 5.45
N LEU A 376 33.03 -13.66 5.73
CA LEU A 376 32.94 -12.75 6.87
C LEU A 376 33.20 -13.47 8.19
N SER A 377 32.72 -14.70 8.36
CA SER A 377 32.93 -15.50 9.57
C SER A 377 34.41 -15.86 9.77
N ALA A 378 35.17 -16.07 8.70
CA ALA A 378 36.58 -16.36 8.76
C ALA A 378 37.43 -15.13 9.13
N TYR A 379 37.06 -13.97 8.57
CA TYR A 379 37.76 -12.71 8.85
C TYR A 379 37.51 -12.15 10.24
N GLN A 380 36.28 -12.33 10.75
CA GLN A 380 35.89 -11.80 12.06
C GLN A 380 36.16 -12.75 13.23
N GLN A 381 36.68 -13.96 12.96
CA GLN A 381 36.99 -14.99 13.97
C GLN A 381 35.83 -15.28 14.93
N VAL A 382 34.59 -15.26 14.43
CA VAL A 382 33.40 -15.54 15.20
C VAL A 382 33.30 -17.04 15.42
N ALA A 383 33.25 -17.46 16.68
CA ALA A 383 33.02 -18.87 17.03
C ALA A 383 31.49 -19.19 16.81
N PRO A 384 31.16 -20.41 16.36
CA PRO A 384 29.80 -20.84 16.30
C PRO A 384 29.16 -20.77 17.71
N PRO A 385 27.86 -20.41 17.82
CA PRO A 385 27.19 -20.38 19.10
C PRO A 385 27.27 -21.76 19.76
N GLU A 386 27.51 -21.80 21.07
CA GLU A 386 27.40 -23.04 21.85
C GLU A 386 25.97 -23.55 21.75
N LYS A 387 25.76 -24.64 21.05
CA LYS A 387 24.46 -25.31 21.03
C LYS A 387 24.28 -25.98 22.39
N GLU A 388 23.22 -25.56 23.12
CA GLU A 388 22.72 -26.37 24.23
C GLU A 388 22.48 -27.80 23.72
N THR A 389 23.10 -28.76 24.39
CA THR A 389 23.04 -30.19 24.03
C THR A 389 21.67 -30.76 24.37
N GLY A 390 20.67 -30.43 23.58
CA GLY A 390 19.31 -30.94 23.67
C GLY A 390 18.76 -31.19 22.29
N ASP A 391 18.66 -32.46 21.91
CA ASP A 391 18.02 -33.05 20.75
C ASP A 391 18.59 -32.70 19.36
N ARG A 392 19.61 -33.47 18.97
CA ARG A 392 19.89 -33.70 17.54
C ARG A 392 18.84 -34.62 16.95
N LYS A 393 17.82 -34.07 16.32
CA LYS A 393 17.17 -34.81 15.25
C LYS A 393 18.04 -34.71 14.01
N SER A 394 18.75 -35.81 13.72
CA SER A 394 19.46 -35.99 12.46
C SER A 394 18.49 -35.84 11.29
N VAL A 395 18.72 -34.85 10.47
CA VAL A 395 18.17 -34.81 9.11
C VAL A 395 19.23 -35.45 8.23
N VAL A 396 18.97 -36.66 7.79
CA VAL A 396 19.63 -37.31 6.66
C VAL A 396 18.95 -36.83 5.39
#